data_e02b981af3f0c62c36b2a75404242d77
#
_entry.id   e02b981af3f0c62c36b2a75404242d77
#
_cell.length_a   1.000
_cell.length_b   1.000
_cell.length_c   1.000
_cell.angle_alpha   90.00
_cell.angle_beta   90.00
_cell.angle_gamma   90.00
#
_symmetry.space_group_name_H-M   'P 1'
#
loop_
_entity.id
_entity.type
_entity.pdbx_description
1 polymer ?
#
loop_
_entity_poly.entity_id
_entity_poly.type
_entity_poly.pdbx_seq_one_letter_code
_entity_poly.pdbx_strand_id
1 'polypeptide(L)'
;SSAASDVYKRQHVDTLAPDTIKESVMCRHSQLSLLLADIQGRISNAPVGSLRTARKAHGCQYYHKVEVNDTKGTYIKKHNYNFAIELAQKDYDLRIEQCLLKELNFLEVILKKYNPSEIQHIYDSLNSFRKEMVTPVFVSDEDFTANWKASEYTSLGFTPDCAEYYTDNGERVRSKSEIIIANKLYRYNIPYRYEYPLQLQSGIITHPDFTCLNVKTRQEYIWEHFGIMDNAEYACNAIKKISDYANSGYVLGRNFIATFETANTPINANCIDSLIKSHLC
;
A
#
# COMPACT_ATOMS: atom_id res chain seq x y z
N SER A 1 13.60 22.28 23.64
CA SER A 1 12.60 21.47 22.96
C SER A 1 13.10 20.73 21.70
N SER A 2 14.33 21.00 21.23
CA SER A 2 14.95 20.21 20.14
C SER A 2 15.31 18.76 20.61
N ALA A 3 15.63 18.59 21.88
CA ALA A 3 16.02 17.29 22.45
C ALA A 3 14.91 16.23 22.41
N ALA A 4 13.63 16.59 22.60
CA ALA A 4 12.50 15.65 22.54
C ALA A 4 12.23 15.18 21.10
N SER A 5 12.36 16.09 20.12
CA SER A 5 12.25 15.78 18.70
C SER A 5 13.40 14.88 18.22
N ASP A 6 14.62 15.09 18.74
CA ASP A 6 15.79 14.29 18.37
C ASP A 6 15.77 12.91 19.05
N VAL A 7 15.24 12.80 20.28
CA VAL A 7 15.02 11.52 20.96
C VAL A 7 13.95 10.71 20.23
N TYR A 8 12.87 11.34 19.78
CA TYR A 8 11.81 10.69 19.00
C TYR A 8 12.30 10.23 17.62
N LYS A 9 13.08 11.07 16.91
CA LYS A 9 13.72 10.66 15.64
C LYS A 9 14.73 9.54 15.82
N ARG A 10 15.51 9.51 16.91
CA ARG A 10 16.43 8.41 17.19
C ARG A 10 15.70 7.10 17.52
N GLN A 11 14.60 7.16 18.28
CA GLN A 11 13.81 5.96 18.59
C GLN A 11 13.18 5.35 17.33
N HIS A 12 12.84 6.14 16.31
CA HIS A 12 12.25 5.64 15.06
C HIS A 12 13.28 5.09 14.05
N VAL A 13 14.53 5.53 14.14
CA VAL A 13 15.61 5.06 13.22
C VAL A 13 16.19 3.73 13.70
N ASP A 14 16.13 3.44 15.02
CA ASP A 14 16.81 2.30 15.63
C ASP A 14 15.93 1.05 15.79
N THR A 15 14.62 1.12 15.48
CA THR A 15 13.73 -0.04 15.54
C THR A 15 13.35 -0.56 14.16
N LEU A 16 13.42 -1.89 14.01
CA LEU A 16 13.04 -2.54 12.76
C LEU A 16 11.53 -2.38 12.52
N ALA A 17 11.17 -1.91 11.32
CA ALA A 17 9.77 -1.83 10.91
C ALA A 17 9.14 -3.24 10.81
N PRO A 18 7.82 -3.38 10.98
CA PRO A 18 7.12 -4.63 10.77
C PRO A 18 7.38 -5.19 9.37
N ASP A 19 7.46 -6.49 9.29
CA ASP A 19 7.79 -7.18 8.04
C ASP A 19 6.53 -7.45 7.21
N THR A 20 6.53 -6.95 5.98
CA THR A 20 5.45 -7.15 5.00
C THR A 20 5.87 -8.09 3.86
N ILE A 21 7.07 -8.65 3.89
CA ILE A 21 7.62 -9.51 2.82
C ILE A 21 6.74 -10.72 2.60
N LYS A 22 6.32 -11.40 3.67
CA LYS A 22 5.50 -12.61 3.58
C LYS A 22 4.16 -12.35 2.91
N GLU A 23 3.49 -11.24 3.24
CA GLU A 23 2.21 -10.83 2.63
C GLU A 23 2.39 -10.51 1.14
N SER A 24 3.45 -9.79 0.79
CA SER A 24 3.79 -9.45 -0.59
C SER A 24 4.08 -10.69 -1.42
N VAL A 25 4.80 -11.66 -0.87
CA VAL A 25 5.11 -12.95 -1.51
C VAL A 25 3.83 -13.78 -1.70
N MET A 26 2.93 -13.83 -0.71
CA MET A 26 1.64 -14.53 -0.82
C MET A 26 0.76 -13.90 -1.91
N CYS A 27 0.69 -12.58 -1.97
CA CYS A 27 -0.06 -11.87 -3.01
C CYS A 27 0.49 -12.21 -4.41
N ARG A 28 1.81 -12.13 -4.60
CA ARG A 28 2.47 -12.47 -5.87
C ARG A 28 2.24 -13.93 -6.25
N HIS A 29 2.38 -14.86 -5.31
CA HIS A 29 2.14 -16.28 -5.52
C HIS A 29 0.70 -16.53 -6.02
N SER A 30 -0.30 -15.92 -5.40
CA SER A 30 -1.71 -16.04 -5.80
C SER A 30 -1.94 -15.53 -7.23
N GLN A 31 -1.38 -14.37 -7.58
CA GLN A 31 -1.48 -13.80 -8.93
C GLN A 31 -0.87 -14.72 -9.99
N LEU A 32 0.34 -15.26 -9.73
CA LEU A 32 1.01 -16.15 -10.67
C LEU A 32 0.30 -17.50 -10.80
N SER A 33 -0.29 -18.02 -9.73
CA SER A 33 -1.08 -19.26 -9.76
C SER A 33 -2.31 -19.12 -10.64
N LEU A 34 -3.02 -17.99 -10.56
CA LEU A 34 -4.17 -17.71 -11.44
C LEU A 34 -3.74 -17.61 -12.91
N LEU A 35 -2.65 -16.89 -13.17
CA LEU A 35 -2.09 -16.76 -14.52
C LEU A 35 -1.64 -18.11 -15.09
N LEU A 36 -1.00 -18.96 -14.26
CA LEU A 36 -0.59 -20.31 -14.67
C LEU A 36 -1.80 -21.17 -15.08
N ALA A 37 -2.88 -21.13 -14.31
CA ALA A 37 -4.09 -21.87 -14.63
C ALA A 37 -4.71 -21.43 -15.98
N ASP A 38 -4.75 -20.12 -16.26
CA ASP A 38 -5.21 -19.58 -17.54
C ASP A 38 -4.33 -20.04 -18.70
N ILE A 39 -3.01 -19.96 -18.56
CA ILE A 39 -2.06 -20.39 -19.58
C ILE A 39 -2.15 -21.88 -19.86
N GLN A 40 -2.28 -22.72 -18.83
CA GLN A 40 -2.47 -24.17 -18.99
C GLN A 40 -3.77 -24.50 -19.71
N GLY A 41 -4.84 -23.75 -19.43
CA GLY A 41 -6.10 -23.83 -20.16
C GLY A 41 -5.94 -23.50 -21.66
N ARG A 42 -5.16 -22.47 -21.99
CA ARG A 42 -4.86 -22.12 -23.39
C ARG A 42 -4.00 -23.17 -24.09
N ILE A 43 -2.98 -23.68 -23.43
CA ILE A 43 -2.11 -24.73 -23.97
C ILE A 43 -2.92 -26.01 -24.27
N SER A 44 -3.82 -26.41 -23.37
CA SER A 44 -4.65 -27.62 -23.54
C SER A 44 -5.61 -27.53 -24.74
N ASN A 45 -6.08 -26.33 -25.05
CA ASN A 45 -6.97 -26.06 -26.19
C ASN A 45 -6.24 -25.73 -27.50
N ALA A 46 -4.90 -25.58 -27.45
CA ALA A 46 -4.10 -25.20 -28.60
C ALA A 46 -3.90 -26.36 -29.59
N PRO A 47 -3.70 -26.07 -30.89
CA PRO A 47 -3.45 -27.09 -31.90
C PRO A 47 -2.24 -27.99 -31.59
N VAL A 48 -2.31 -29.25 -32.02
CA VAL A 48 -1.18 -30.17 -31.91
C VAL A 48 -0.02 -29.74 -32.80
N GLY A 49 1.21 -29.95 -32.35
CA GLY A 49 2.44 -29.61 -33.09
C GLY A 49 3.05 -28.27 -32.69
N SER A 50 3.95 -27.77 -33.52
CA SER A 50 4.71 -26.55 -33.29
C SER A 50 4.88 -25.73 -34.57
N LEU A 51 5.20 -24.42 -34.40
CA LEU A 51 5.44 -23.51 -35.52
C LEU A 51 6.94 -23.46 -35.86
N ARG A 52 7.27 -23.69 -37.12
CA ARG A 52 8.57 -23.34 -37.68
C ARG A 52 8.43 -22.12 -38.59
N THR A 53 9.27 -21.13 -38.40
CA THR A 53 9.35 -19.94 -39.27
C THR A 53 10.59 -20.01 -40.15
N ALA A 54 10.47 -19.55 -41.43
CA ALA A 54 11.59 -19.43 -42.35
C ALA A 54 11.61 -18.06 -43.03
N ARG A 55 12.69 -17.32 -42.82
CA ARG A 55 12.88 -16.00 -43.49
C ARG A 55 13.15 -16.21 -44.94
N LYS A 56 12.50 -15.45 -45.82
CA LYS A 56 12.66 -15.40 -47.27
C LYS A 56 12.90 -13.98 -47.73
N ALA A 57 13.33 -13.81 -49.00
CA ALA A 57 13.61 -12.49 -49.56
C ALA A 57 12.43 -11.49 -49.45
N HIS A 58 11.19 -11.99 -49.51
CA HIS A 58 9.96 -11.19 -49.47
C HIS A 58 9.09 -11.48 -48.24
N GLY A 59 9.71 -11.76 -47.07
CA GLY A 59 8.97 -11.93 -45.83
C GLY A 59 9.26 -13.25 -45.08
N CYS A 60 8.28 -13.73 -44.29
CA CYS A 60 8.39 -14.95 -43.51
C CYS A 60 7.40 -16.01 -44.03
N GLN A 61 7.85 -17.25 -44.12
CA GLN A 61 7.00 -18.41 -44.37
C GLN A 61 6.84 -19.23 -43.09
N TYR A 62 5.67 -19.80 -42.92
CA TYR A 62 5.23 -20.54 -41.74
C TYR A 62 5.03 -22.02 -42.09
N TYR A 63 5.51 -22.91 -41.23
CA TYR A 63 5.43 -24.33 -41.39
C TYR A 63 4.95 -25.00 -40.12
N HIS A 64 3.97 -25.90 -40.26
CA HIS A 64 3.47 -26.72 -39.17
C HIS A 64 4.30 -27.98 -39.03
N LYS A 65 4.84 -28.22 -37.86
CA LYS A 65 5.55 -29.44 -37.47
C LYS A 65 4.70 -30.23 -36.50
N VAL A 66 4.31 -31.45 -36.89
CA VAL A 66 3.49 -32.31 -36.05
C VAL A 66 4.34 -33.17 -35.13
N GLU A 67 5.44 -33.72 -35.63
CA GLU A 67 6.33 -34.59 -34.88
C GLU A 67 7.62 -33.84 -34.44
N VAL A 68 8.19 -34.29 -33.32
CA VAL A 68 9.42 -33.71 -32.77
C VAL A 68 10.59 -33.81 -33.78
N ASN A 69 10.66 -34.90 -34.53
CA ASN A 69 11.71 -35.16 -35.53
C ASN A 69 11.44 -34.55 -36.91
N ASP A 70 10.29 -33.91 -37.11
CA ASP A 70 9.99 -33.23 -38.38
C ASP A 70 10.84 -31.95 -38.51
N THR A 71 11.86 -32.01 -39.39
CA THR A 71 12.77 -30.89 -39.63
C THR A 71 12.22 -29.90 -40.66
N LYS A 72 11.31 -30.29 -41.54
CA LYS A 72 10.79 -29.50 -42.64
C LYS A 72 9.48 -28.83 -42.31
N GLY A 73 8.51 -29.59 -41.81
CA GLY A 73 7.15 -29.17 -41.59
C GLY A 73 6.32 -28.98 -42.85
N THR A 74 5.03 -28.90 -42.71
CA THR A 74 4.06 -28.62 -43.80
C THR A 74 3.84 -27.12 -43.91
N TYR A 75 3.94 -26.55 -45.13
CA TYR A 75 3.74 -25.14 -45.40
C TYR A 75 2.31 -24.70 -45.05
N ILE A 76 2.18 -23.64 -44.27
CA ILE A 76 0.89 -23.02 -43.90
C ILE A 76 0.56 -21.94 -44.95
N LYS A 77 -0.55 -22.16 -45.68
CA LYS A 77 -1.02 -21.23 -46.71
C LYS A 77 -1.56 -19.94 -46.06
N LYS A 78 -1.52 -18.81 -46.85
CA LYS A 78 -1.95 -17.49 -46.33
C LYS A 78 -3.36 -17.45 -45.77
N HIS A 79 -4.30 -18.21 -46.30
CA HIS A 79 -5.68 -18.27 -45.81
C HIS A 79 -5.80 -18.98 -44.44
N ASN A 80 -4.79 -19.76 -44.05
CA ASN A 80 -4.71 -20.43 -42.75
C ASN A 80 -3.78 -19.71 -41.76
N TYR A 81 -3.56 -18.41 -41.95
CA TYR A 81 -2.61 -17.63 -41.14
C TYR A 81 -2.99 -17.66 -39.63
N ASN A 82 -4.27 -17.69 -39.30
CA ASN A 82 -4.74 -17.84 -37.90
C ASN A 82 -4.20 -19.09 -37.23
N PHE A 83 -4.10 -20.20 -37.94
CA PHE A 83 -3.50 -21.42 -37.41
C PHE A 83 -2.01 -21.25 -37.06
N ALA A 84 -1.26 -20.45 -37.86
CA ALA A 84 0.11 -20.11 -37.51
C ALA A 84 0.20 -19.23 -36.25
N ILE A 85 -0.77 -18.32 -36.05
CA ILE A 85 -0.87 -17.49 -34.83
C ILE A 85 -1.12 -18.39 -33.60
N GLU A 86 -2.05 -19.34 -33.68
CA GLU A 86 -2.36 -20.26 -32.58
C GLU A 86 -1.15 -21.12 -32.19
N LEU A 87 -0.39 -21.62 -33.16
CA LEU A 87 0.85 -22.35 -32.89
C LEU A 87 1.96 -21.46 -32.29
N ALA A 88 2.06 -20.21 -32.74
CA ALA A 88 2.99 -19.25 -32.17
C ALA A 88 2.64 -18.89 -30.72
N GLN A 89 1.33 -18.69 -30.46
CA GLN A 89 0.83 -18.43 -29.12
C GLN A 89 1.11 -19.61 -28.20
N LYS A 90 0.87 -20.84 -28.66
CA LYS A 90 1.21 -22.06 -27.90
C LYS A 90 2.69 -22.13 -27.51
N ASP A 91 3.62 -21.84 -28.45
CA ASP A 91 5.04 -21.85 -28.15
C ASP A 91 5.42 -20.79 -27.11
N TYR A 92 4.81 -19.61 -27.21
CA TYR A 92 4.95 -18.56 -26.21
C TYR A 92 4.41 -19.01 -24.85
N ASP A 93 3.18 -19.54 -24.80
CA ASP A 93 2.52 -19.96 -23.57
C ASP A 93 3.29 -21.09 -22.86
N LEU A 94 3.86 -22.05 -23.60
CA LEU A 94 4.73 -23.09 -23.03
C LEU A 94 5.99 -22.54 -22.36
N ARG A 95 6.60 -21.50 -22.95
CA ARG A 95 7.76 -20.84 -22.35
C ARG A 95 7.39 -20.05 -21.11
N ILE A 96 6.25 -19.36 -21.14
CA ILE A 96 5.74 -18.64 -19.96
C ILE A 96 5.39 -19.62 -18.84
N GLU A 97 4.72 -20.74 -19.13
CA GLU A 97 4.43 -21.80 -18.15
C GLU A 97 5.70 -22.24 -17.39
N GLN A 98 6.77 -22.55 -18.13
CA GLN A 98 8.03 -22.94 -17.51
C GLN A 98 8.64 -21.84 -16.62
N CYS A 99 8.51 -20.58 -17.02
CA CYS A 99 8.97 -19.44 -16.25
C CYS A 99 8.14 -19.27 -14.97
N LEU A 100 6.82 -19.36 -15.07
CA LEU A 100 5.89 -19.25 -13.93
C LEU A 100 6.12 -20.37 -12.91
N LEU A 101 6.28 -21.62 -13.37
CA LEU A 101 6.56 -22.74 -12.47
C LEU A 101 7.87 -22.55 -11.69
N LYS A 102 8.90 -22.01 -12.30
CA LYS A 102 10.16 -21.68 -11.61
C LYS A 102 9.97 -20.59 -10.56
N GLU A 103 9.25 -19.51 -10.93
CA GLU A 103 9.00 -18.39 -10.01
C GLU A 103 8.14 -18.85 -8.83
N LEU A 104 7.06 -19.59 -9.07
CA LEU A 104 6.19 -20.15 -8.03
C LEU A 104 6.97 -21.04 -7.05
N ASN A 105 7.78 -21.95 -7.55
CA ASN A 105 8.62 -22.79 -6.69
C ASN A 105 9.59 -21.97 -5.82
N PHE A 106 10.15 -20.89 -6.36
CA PHE A 106 11.00 -19.98 -5.58
C PHE A 106 10.21 -19.28 -4.47
N LEU A 107 9.00 -18.75 -4.79
CA LEU A 107 8.13 -18.12 -3.80
C LEU A 107 7.69 -19.11 -2.71
N GLU A 108 7.38 -20.35 -3.07
CA GLU A 108 7.04 -21.40 -2.09
C GLU A 108 8.19 -21.68 -1.11
N VAL A 109 9.43 -21.71 -1.60
CA VAL A 109 10.61 -21.86 -0.73
C VAL A 109 10.70 -20.69 0.26
N ILE A 110 10.45 -19.45 -0.19
CA ILE A 110 10.42 -18.29 0.70
C ILE A 110 9.31 -18.45 1.74
N LEU A 111 8.09 -18.74 1.32
CA LEU A 111 6.94 -18.89 2.23
C LEU A 111 7.17 -19.98 3.29
N LYS A 112 7.88 -21.05 2.93
CA LYS A 112 8.19 -22.17 3.84
C LYS A 112 9.32 -21.87 4.82
N LYS A 113 10.36 -21.14 4.38
CA LYS A 113 11.59 -20.95 5.16
C LYS A 113 11.66 -19.61 5.88
N TYR A 114 10.98 -18.60 5.36
CA TYR A 114 11.03 -17.26 5.92
C TYR A 114 10.13 -17.13 7.13
N ASN A 115 10.72 -16.83 8.28
CA ASN A 115 10.02 -16.60 9.54
C ASN A 115 10.25 -15.17 10.03
N PRO A 116 9.31 -14.25 9.80
CA PRO A 116 9.46 -12.84 10.23
C PRO A 116 9.52 -12.67 11.75
N SER A 117 8.96 -13.62 12.50
CA SER A 117 8.92 -13.55 13.97
C SER A 117 10.22 -13.99 14.64
N GLU A 118 11.21 -14.49 13.90
CA GLU A 118 12.44 -15.06 14.49
C GLU A 118 13.24 -14.02 15.29
N ILE A 119 13.32 -12.79 14.77
CA ILE A 119 13.99 -11.67 15.45
C ILE A 119 13.27 -11.31 16.76
N GLN A 120 11.95 -11.27 16.74
CA GLN A 120 11.15 -10.98 17.92
C GLN A 120 11.28 -12.07 18.98
N HIS A 121 11.28 -13.34 18.59
CA HIS A 121 11.44 -14.47 19.52
C HIS A 121 12.74 -14.43 20.33
N ILE A 122 13.79 -13.78 19.80
CA ILE A 122 15.04 -13.59 20.54
C ILE A 122 14.80 -12.77 21.78
N TYR A 123 14.11 -11.62 21.64
CA TYR A 123 13.79 -10.76 22.76
C TYR A 123 12.76 -11.42 23.70
N ASP A 124 11.72 -12.04 23.15
CA ASP A 124 10.65 -12.68 23.92
C ASP A 124 11.19 -13.83 24.80
N SER A 125 12.23 -14.53 24.35
CA SER A 125 12.88 -15.61 25.09
C SER A 125 13.74 -15.15 26.27
N LEU A 126 14.03 -13.85 26.37
CA LEU A 126 14.78 -13.32 27.51
C LEU A 126 13.93 -13.33 28.78
N ASN A 127 14.55 -13.60 29.93
CA ASN A 127 13.88 -13.42 31.22
C ASN A 127 13.65 -11.92 31.52
N SER A 128 12.75 -11.59 32.49
CA SER A 128 12.38 -10.23 32.82
C SER A 128 13.58 -9.33 33.13
N PHE A 129 14.55 -9.82 33.91
CA PHE A 129 15.73 -9.05 34.29
C PHE A 129 16.59 -8.67 33.08
N ARG A 130 16.74 -9.57 32.10
CA ARG A 130 17.49 -9.29 30.88
C ARG A 130 16.74 -8.34 29.97
N LYS A 131 15.39 -8.45 29.88
CA LYS A 131 14.57 -7.53 29.10
C LYS A 131 14.74 -6.08 29.55
N GLU A 132 14.85 -5.84 30.86
CA GLU A 132 15.08 -4.49 31.41
C GLU A 132 16.49 -3.92 31.09
N MET A 133 17.45 -4.77 30.75
CA MET A 133 18.84 -4.38 30.52
C MET A 133 19.18 -4.18 29.04
N VAL A 134 18.30 -4.56 28.12
CA VAL A 134 18.55 -4.49 26.68
C VAL A 134 17.56 -3.57 25.99
N THR A 135 17.99 -2.92 24.93
CA THR A 135 17.11 -2.16 24.04
C THR A 135 16.66 -3.10 22.90
N PRO A 136 15.35 -3.42 22.77
CA PRO A 136 14.89 -4.29 21.72
C PRO A 136 15.04 -3.61 20.35
N VAL A 137 15.49 -4.35 19.34
CA VAL A 137 15.54 -3.89 17.94
C VAL A 137 14.19 -3.97 17.25
N PHE A 138 13.24 -4.69 17.85
CA PHE A 138 11.86 -4.80 17.43
C PHE A 138 10.94 -4.46 18.63
N VAL A 139 9.99 -3.58 18.40
CA VAL A 139 8.97 -3.17 19.38
C VAL A 139 7.63 -3.73 18.92
N SER A 140 6.84 -4.31 19.82
CA SER A 140 5.49 -4.81 19.49
C SER A 140 4.62 -3.68 18.93
N ASP A 141 3.57 -4.03 18.19
CA ASP A 141 2.65 -3.05 17.63
C ASP A 141 1.88 -2.30 18.74
N GLU A 142 1.59 -2.99 19.84
CA GLU A 142 0.96 -2.44 21.03
C GLU A 142 1.87 -1.41 21.72
N ASP A 143 3.12 -1.78 21.98
CA ASP A 143 4.09 -0.89 22.63
C ASP A 143 4.46 0.30 21.75
N PHE A 144 4.62 0.07 20.45
CA PHE A 144 4.86 1.14 19.48
C PHE A 144 3.70 2.13 19.46
N THR A 145 2.48 1.63 19.36
CA THR A 145 1.26 2.45 19.33
C THR A 145 1.08 3.21 20.66
N ALA A 146 1.33 2.55 21.79
CA ALA A 146 1.26 3.18 23.11
C ALA A 146 2.27 4.31 23.24
N ASN A 147 3.52 4.07 22.87
CA ASN A 147 4.58 5.09 22.87
C ASN A 147 4.27 6.23 21.90
N TRP A 148 3.76 5.90 20.72
CA TRP A 148 3.36 6.91 19.74
C TRP A 148 2.25 7.79 20.28
N LYS A 149 1.21 7.24 20.91
CA LYS A 149 0.10 7.98 21.53
C LYS A 149 0.51 8.80 22.76
N ALA A 150 1.52 8.35 23.50
CA ALA A 150 1.97 8.99 24.74
C ALA A 150 2.72 10.32 24.52
N SER A 151 3.05 10.68 23.25
CA SER A 151 3.69 11.97 22.96
C SER A 151 2.79 13.13 23.35
N GLU A 152 3.23 13.93 24.31
CA GLU A 152 2.54 15.14 24.70
C GLU A 152 2.70 16.22 23.62
N TYR A 153 1.60 16.89 23.29
CA TYR A 153 1.58 18.02 22.36
C TYR A 153 0.49 19.01 22.73
N THR A 154 0.62 20.22 22.19
CA THR A 154 -0.40 21.26 22.38
C THR A 154 -1.16 21.40 21.06
N SER A 155 -2.48 21.06 21.07
CA SER A 155 -3.39 21.33 19.97
C SER A 155 -3.76 22.80 19.91
N LEU A 156 -4.42 23.21 18.81
CA LEU A 156 -5.03 24.54 18.75
C LEU A 156 -6.16 24.63 19.78
N GLY A 157 -6.11 25.55 20.70
CA GLY A 157 -7.18 25.74 21.68
C GLY A 157 -8.56 26.01 21.04
N PHE A 158 -9.65 25.84 21.80
CA PHE A 158 -11.00 26.21 21.38
C PHE A 158 -11.35 27.59 21.95
N THR A 159 -11.98 28.44 21.12
CA THR A 159 -12.53 29.71 21.61
C THR A 159 -13.84 29.44 22.38
N PRO A 160 -14.19 30.27 23.38
CA PRO A 160 -15.42 30.05 24.21
C PRO A 160 -16.71 30.00 23.40
N ASP A 161 -16.77 30.69 22.25
CA ASP A 161 -17.96 30.83 21.43
C ASP A 161 -18.08 29.77 20.31
N CYS A 162 -17.11 28.81 20.22
CA CYS A 162 -17.17 27.73 19.24
C CYS A 162 -18.20 26.68 19.62
N ALA A 163 -18.98 26.21 18.64
CA ALA A 163 -19.85 25.06 18.80
C ALA A 163 -19.07 23.85 19.32
N GLU A 164 -19.68 23.10 20.22
CA GLU A 164 -19.07 21.94 20.83
C GLU A 164 -19.48 20.67 20.09
N TYR A 165 -18.50 20.00 19.51
CA TYR A 165 -18.66 18.71 18.85
C TYR A 165 -17.81 17.66 19.54
N TYR A 166 -18.40 16.51 19.87
CA TYR A 166 -17.71 15.42 20.56
C TYR A 166 -17.79 14.14 19.74
N THR A 167 -16.68 13.43 19.68
CA THR A 167 -16.58 12.10 19.07
C THR A 167 -17.14 11.02 20.00
N ASP A 168 -17.34 9.79 19.49
CA ASP A 168 -17.76 8.64 20.29
C ASP A 168 -16.75 8.33 21.42
N ASN A 169 -15.49 8.75 21.27
CA ASN A 169 -14.44 8.61 22.28
C ASN A 169 -14.34 9.81 23.25
N GLY A 170 -15.26 10.76 23.16
CA GLY A 170 -15.30 11.94 24.03
C GLY A 170 -14.29 13.04 23.70
N GLU A 171 -13.61 12.98 22.57
CA GLU A 171 -12.69 14.01 22.10
C GLU A 171 -13.46 15.17 21.47
N ARG A 172 -13.12 16.41 21.80
CA ARG A 172 -13.70 17.60 21.21
C ARG A 172 -13.05 17.90 19.88
N VAL A 173 -13.85 18.13 18.83
CA VAL A 173 -13.41 18.47 17.47
C VAL A 173 -14.13 19.72 16.97
N ARG A 174 -13.74 20.29 15.81
CA ARG A 174 -14.27 21.58 15.32
C ARG A 174 -15.48 21.44 14.41
N SER A 175 -15.72 20.30 13.81
CA SER A 175 -16.79 20.12 12.82
C SER A 175 -17.49 18.76 12.94
N LYS A 176 -18.71 18.68 12.36
CA LYS A 176 -19.45 17.42 12.25
C LYS A 176 -18.72 16.40 11.36
N SER A 177 -18.05 16.87 10.32
CA SER A 177 -17.30 16.00 9.39
C SER A 177 -16.10 15.38 10.09
N GLU A 178 -15.44 16.12 10.98
CA GLU A 178 -14.36 15.58 11.83
C GLU A 178 -14.87 14.51 12.82
N ILE A 179 -16.10 14.67 13.38
CA ILE A 179 -16.72 13.58 14.19
C ILE A 179 -16.83 12.31 13.36
N ILE A 180 -17.30 12.40 12.10
CA ILE A 180 -17.50 11.24 11.24
C ILE A 180 -16.16 10.56 10.96
N ILE A 181 -15.11 11.33 10.65
CA ILE A 181 -13.76 10.81 10.38
C ILE A 181 -13.20 10.15 11.64
N ALA A 182 -13.20 10.85 12.77
CA ALA A 182 -12.68 10.36 14.05
C ALA A 182 -13.36 9.06 14.50
N ASN A 183 -14.71 9.01 14.43
CA ASN A 183 -15.47 7.83 14.78
C ASN A 183 -15.19 6.65 13.85
N LYS A 184 -14.93 6.89 12.56
CA LYS A 184 -14.49 5.85 11.63
C LYS A 184 -13.08 5.36 11.97
N LEU A 185 -12.11 6.26 12.21
CA LEU A 185 -10.76 5.89 12.67
C LEU A 185 -10.81 5.05 13.92
N TYR A 186 -11.63 5.46 14.91
CA TYR A 186 -11.83 4.70 16.16
C TYR A 186 -12.39 3.30 15.91
N ARG A 187 -13.44 3.14 15.08
CA ARG A 187 -14.05 1.85 14.75
C ARG A 187 -13.13 0.89 14.00
N TYR A 188 -12.20 1.43 13.20
CA TYR A 188 -11.15 0.65 12.52
C TYR A 188 -9.91 0.42 13.38
N ASN A 189 -9.91 0.86 14.65
CA ASN A 189 -8.77 0.81 15.56
C ASN A 189 -7.51 1.49 15.00
N ILE A 190 -7.69 2.54 14.19
CA ILE A 190 -6.57 3.32 13.66
C ILE A 190 -6.11 4.31 14.73
N PRO A 191 -4.84 4.25 15.20
CA PRO A 191 -4.31 5.25 16.10
C PRO A 191 -4.23 6.60 15.39
N TYR A 192 -4.73 7.65 16.03
CA TYR A 192 -4.62 9.01 15.52
C TYR A 192 -4.36 10.02 16.64
N ARG A 193 -3.88 11.19 16.26
CA ARG A 193 -3.76 12.40 17.08
C ARG A 193 -4.52 13.51 16.38
N TYR A 194 -5.36 14.21 17.11
CA TYR A 194 -6.13 15.35 16.61
C TYR A 194 -5.33 16.64 16.72
N GLU A 195 -5.23 17.43 15.64
CA GLU A 195 -4.49 18.70 15.56
C GLU A 195 -3.03 18.59 16.06
N TYR A 196 -2.35 17.50 15.75
CA TYR A 196 -0.93 17.35 16.11
C TYR A 196 -0.06 18.35 15.34
N PRO A 197 0.79 19.17 16.03
CA PRO A 197 1.60 20.18 15.37
C PRO A 197 2.63 19.56 14.41
N LEU A 198 2.60 20.01 13.16
CA LEU A 198 3.48 19.59 12.10
C LEU A 198 4.33 20.77 11.62
N GLN A 199 5.64 20.67 11.74
CA GLN A 199 6.57 21.66 11.20
C GLN A 199 6.85 21.39 9.73
N LEU A 200 6.51 22.34 8.87
CA LEU A 200 6.79 22.30 7.44
C LEU A 200 8.25 22.70 7.15
N GLN A 201 8.74 22.38 5.96
CA GLN A 201 10.09 22.78 5.51
C GLN A 201 10.29 24.29 5.49
N SER A 202 9.21 25.05 5.28
CA SER A 202 9.21 26.52 5.39
C SER A 202 9.45 27.05 6.81
N GLY A 203 9.47 26.20 7.82
CA GLY A 203 9.52 26.57 9.23
C GLY A 203 8.17 26.89 9.85
N ILE A 204 7.10 26.95 9.07
CA ILE A 204 5.71 27.18 9.54
C ILE A 204 5.24 25.91 10.29
N ILE A 205 4.58 26.12 11.44
CA ILE A 205 3.89 25.04 12.14
C ILE A 205 2.43 25.05 11.70
N THR A 206 1.94 23.93 11.21
CA THR A 206 0.54 23.67 10.85
C THR A 206 -0.03 22.57 11.73
N HIS A 207 -1.35 22.48 11.81
CA HIS A 207 -2.05 21.45 12.56
C HIS A 207 -3.01 20.74 11.59
N PRO A 208 -2.62 19.59 11.03
CA PRO A 208 -3.55 18.75 10.29
C PRO A 208 -4.71 18.33 11.17
N ASP A 209 -5.91 18.15 10.60
CA ASP A 209 -7.07 17.71 11.39
C ASP A 209 -6.74 16.40 12.12
N PHE A 210 -6.12 15.45 11.43
CA PHE A 210 -5.64 14.21 12.06
C PHE A 210 -4.24 13.85 11.57
N THR A 211 -3.42 13.34 12.49
CA THR A 211 -2.21 12.56 12.16
C THR A 211 -2.51 11.12 12.52
N CYS A 212 -2.60 10.25 11.51
CA CYS A 212 -2.95 8.84 11.63
C CYS A 212 -1.71 7.96 11.53
N LEU A 213 -1.69 6.84 12.25
CA LEU A 213 -0.64 5.84 12.18
C LEU A 213 -1.14 4.57 11.49
N ASN A 214 -0.49 4.18 10.39
CA ASN A 214 -0.59 2.81 9.91
C ASN A 214 0.34 1.95 10.77
N VAL A 215 -0.21 1.13 11.64
CA VAL A 215 0.54 0.33 12.63
C VAL A 215 1.42 -0.71 11.94
N LYS A 216 0.95 -1.32 10.83
CA LYS A 216 1.68 -2.35 10.10
C LYS A 216 2.96 -1.84 9.44
N THR A 217 2.90 -0.64 8.88
CA THR A 217 4.04 -0.04 8.15
C THR A 217 4.84 0.95 8.98
N ARG A 218 4.35 1.28 10.17
CA ARG A 218 4.88 2.35 11.04
C ARG A 218 4.89 3.72 10.38
N GLN A 219 4.12 3.92 9.32
CA GLN A 219 4.04 5.16 8.56
C GLN A 219 2.96 6.06 9.12
N GLU A 220 3.31 7.34 9.31
CA GLU A 220 2.35 8.40 9.63
C GLU A 220 1.72 8.96 8.36
N TYR A 221 0.43 9.24 8.44
CA TYR A 221 -0.37 9.92 7.42
C TYR A 221 -1.01 11.16 8.02
N ILE A 222 -0.89 12.30 7.37
CA ILE A 222 -1.72 13.45 7.70
C ILE A 222 -3.06 13.34 6.99
N TRP A 223 -4.14 13.74 7.63
CA TRP A 223 -5.48 13.80 7.07
C TRP A 223 -6.06 15.19 7.27
N GLU A 224 -6.51 15.80 6.18
CA GLU A 224 -7.21 17.10 6.17
C GLU A 224 -8.59 16.93 5.58
N HIS A 225 -9.55 17.61 6.19
CA HIS A 225 -10.90 17.71 5.67
C HIS A 225 -11.20 19.16 5.23
N PHE A 226 -11.45 19.34 3.95
CA PHE A 226 -11.76 20.64 3.38
C PHE A 226 -13.29 20.80 3.23
N GLY A 227 -13.92 21.46 4.21
CA GLY A 227 -15.37 21.44 4.44
C GLY A 227 -16.17 22.49 3.66
N ILE A 228 -15.55 23.48 3.00
CA ILE A 228 -16.27 24.62 2.39
C ILE A 228 -15.70 24.91 0.99
N MET A 229 -15.59 23.88 0.14
CA MET A 229 -14.92 23.99 -1.17
C MET A 229 -15.74 24.78 -2.21
N ASP A 230 -16.98 25.10 -1.94
CA ASP A 230 -17.81 26.01 -2.71
C ASP A 230 -17.55 27.50 -2.41
N ASN A 231 -16.75 27.83 -1.40
CA ASN A 231 -16.24 29.17 -1.16
C ASN A 231 -14.90 29.35 -1.90
N ALA A 232 -14.82 30.31 -2.82
CA ALA A 232 -13.65 30.51 -3.69
C ALA A 232 -12.38 30.90 -2.90
N GLU A 233 -12.48 31.71 -1.87
CA GLU A 233 -11.35 32.11 -1.05
C GLU A 233 -10.83 30.91 -0.23
N TYR A 234 -11.75 30.15 0.38
CA TYR A 234 -11.42 28.94 1.12
C TYR A 234 -10.74 27.90 0.20
N ALA A 235 -11.30 27.70 -1.01
CA ALA A 235 -10.71 26.76 -1.98
C ALA A 235 -9.29 27.17 -2.40
N CYS A 236 -9.04 28.48 -2.61
CA CYS A 236 -7.68 28.98 -2.89
C CYS A 236 -6.72 28.70 -1.72
N ASN A 237 -7.16 28.90 -0.49
CA ASN A 237 -6.36 28.63 0.71
C ASN A 237 -6.11 27.12 0.88
N ALA A 238 -7.10 26.26 0.59
CA ALA A 238 -6.94 24.80 0.59
C ALA A 238 -5.89 24.33 -0.41
N ILE A 239 -5.92 24.86 -1.66
CA ILE A 239 -4.91 24.55 -2.69
C ILE A 239 -3.51 24.96 -2.22
N LYS A 240 -3.38 26.13 -1.61
CA LYS A 240 -2.11 26.60 -1.08
C LYS A 240 -1.60 25.67 0.04
N LYS A 241 -2.49 25.28 0.99
CA LYS A 241 -2.16 24.36 2.09
C LYS A 241 -1.68 23.00 1.55
N ILE A 242 -2.37 22.44 0.54
CA ILE A 242 -1.97 21.20 -0.13
C ILE A 242 -0.59 21.34 -0.77
N SER A 243 -0.32 22.48 -1.43
CA SER A 243 0.99 22.76 -2.04
C SER A 243 2.11 22.85 -0.99
N ASP A 244 1.83 23.51 0.14
CA ASP A 244 2.80 23.64 1.25
C ASP A 244 3.11 22.27 1.88
N TYR A 245 2.11 21.40 2.01
CA TYR A 245 2.32 20.00 2.42
C TYR A 245 3.18 19.25 1.43
N ALA A 246 2.87 19.33 0.13
CA ALA A 246 3.62 18.65 -0.93
C ALA A 246 5.09 19.09 -0.95
N ASN A 247 5.36 20.40 -0.82
CA ASN A 247 6.72 20.95 -0.71
C ASN A 247 7.46 20.44 0.53
N SER A 248 6.73 20.01 1.57
CA SER A 248 7.29 19.44 2.80
C SER A 248 7.35 17.91 2.79
N GLY A 249 7.08 17.27 1.65
CA GLY A 249 7.16 15.83 1.48
C GLY A 249 5.88 15.06 1.79
N TYR A 250 4.78 15.75 2.13
CA TYR A 250 3.46 15.14 2.32
C TYR A 250 2.68 15.16 1.01
N VAL A 251 2.68 14.03 0.31
CA VAL A 251 2.10 13.90 -1.03
C VAL A 251 0.73 13.23 -0.94
N LEU A 252 -0.27 13.86 -1.55
CA LEU A 252 -1.63 13.34 -1.62
C LEU A 252 -1.66 11.92 -2.21
N GLY A 253 -2.33 10.99 -1.52
CA GLY A 253 -2.40 9.58 -1.91
C GLY A 253 -1.18 8.74 -1.49
N ARG A 254 -0.11 9.32 -0.97
CA ARG A 254 1.07 8.59 -0.46
C ARG A 254 1.15 8.58 1.06
N ASN A 255 1.20 9.74 1.68
CA ASN A 255 1.26 9.97 3.13
C ASN A 255 0.41 11.17 3.57
N PHE A 256 -0.43 11.66 2.67
CA PHE A 256 -1.40 12.70 2.89
C PHE A 256 -2.76 12.25 2.34
N ILE A 257 -3.78 12.27 3.19
CA ILE A 257 -5.17 11.96 2.88
C ILE A 257 -5.94 13.28 2.93
N ALA A 258 -6.71 13.59 1.87
CA ALA A 258 -7.59 14.73 1.84
C ALA A 258 -9.02 14.29 1.53
N THR A 259 -9.98 14.88 2.25
CA THR A 259 -11.41 14.75 1.98
C THR A 259 -12.00 16.11 1.76
N PHE A 260 -13.03 16.19 0.91
CA PHE A 260 -13.62 17.46 0.48
C PHE A 260 -15.12 17.40 0.61
N GLU A 261 -15.73 18.54 0.97
CA GLU A 261 -17.18 18.71 0.90
C GLU A 261 -17.56 20.12 0.47
N THR A 262 -18.79 20.26 0.02
CA THR A 262 -19.47 21.52 -0.31
C THR A 262 -20.85 21.51 0.33
N ALA A 263 -21.55 22.65 0.35
CA ALA A 263 -22.93 22.71 0.85
C ALA A 263 -23.87 21.69 0.18
N ASN A 264 -23.62 21.36 -1.11
CA ASN A 264 -24.45 20.46 -1.90
C ASN A 264 -23.91 19.02 -1.98
N THR A 265 -22.66 18.78 -1.58
CA THR A 265 -21.99 17.47 -1.65
C THR A 265 -21.30 17.21 -0.30
N PRO A 266 -22.03 16.66 0.69
CA PRO A 266 -21.48 16.39 2.00
C PRO A 266 -20.49 15.22 1.94
N ILE A 267 -19.67 15.10 2.99
CA ILE A 267 -18.71 14.02 3.13
C ILE A 267 -19.36 12.64 3.04
N ASN A 268 -18.77 11.75 2.26
CA ASN A 268 -19.30 10.39 2.06
C ASN A 268 -18.60 9.38 2.97
N ALA A 269 -19.37 8.76 3.87
CA ALA A 269 -18.88 7.78 4.82
C ALA A 269 -18.21 6.55 4.14
N ASN A 270 -18.68 6.11 2.96
CA ASN A 270 -18.07 5.01 2.22
C ASN A 270 -16.71 5.40 1.62
N CYS A 271 -16.56 6.67 1.24
CA CYS A 271 -15.27 7.20 0.78
C CYS A 271 -14.23 7.16 1.93
N ILE A 272 -14.64 7.55 3.14
CA ILE A 272 -13.77 7.46 4.33
C ILE A 272 -13.36 6.02 4.59
N ASP A 273 -14.30 5.06 4.55
CA ASP A 273 -14.00 3.64 4.74
C ASP A 273 -12.98 3.11 3.70
N SER A 274 -13.12 3.53 2.45
CA SER A 274 -12.19 3.16 1.38
C SER A 274 -10.79 3.74 1.59
N LEU A 275 -10.69 5.00 2.01
CA LEU A 275 -9.42 5.66 2.32
C LEU A 275 -8.71 5.01 3.51
N ILE A 276 -9.45 4.69 4.58
CA ILE A 276 -8.89 3.99 5.74
C ILE A 276 -8.32 2.63 5.32
N LYS A 277 -9.10 1.83 4.59
CA LYS A 277 -8.67 0.50 4.15
C LYS A 277 -7.47 0.53 3.21
N SER A 278 -7.37 1.54 2.35
CA SER A 278 -6.29 1.63 1.37
C SER A 278 -4.98 2.18 1.93
N HIS A 279 -5.04 2.99 2.99
CA HIS A 279 -3.86 3.69 3.50
C HIS A 279 -3.46 3.29 4.93
N LEU A 280 -4.43 2.91 5.77
CA LEU A 280 -4.21 2.81 7.21
C LEU A 280 -4.40 1.39 7.79
N CYS A 281 -4.91 0.42 6.98
CA CYS A 281 -5.14 -0.96 7.43
C CYS A 281 -4.08 -1.96 7.01
#